data_6fbe6476d2dcd58282aa734f795c9021
#
_entry.id   6fbe6476d2dcd58282aa734f795c9021
#
_cell.length_a   1.000
_cell.length_b   1.000
_cell.length_c   1.000
_cell.angle_alpha   90.00
_cell.angle_beta   90.00
_cell.angle_gamma   90.00
#
_symmetry.space_group_name_H-M   'P 1'
#
loop_
_entity.id
_entity.type
_entity.pdbx_description
1 polymer ?
#
loop_
_entity_poly.entity_id
_entity_poly.type
_entity_poly.pdbx_seq_one_letter_code
_entity_poly.pdbx_strand_id
1 'polypeptide(L)'
;IQENRISLLVDLTHPFAHRMSENARKASQIAAIPLLHWQRPGWTRMEGDTWVEVPDIAAANIAIPAHARVLLALGSQHIAPFATRADVHFLVRMVDAPDATLTLPDHELLLSRPGSVEEEFALLRNKQITHIVCRNSGDKASYAKIAAARLLGLPVIVISRNEPSGPTQSLDM
;
A
#
# COMPACT_ATOMS: atom_id res chain seq x y z
N ILE A 1 29.83 0.92 -4.73
CA ILE A 1 30.10 0.45 -3.33
C ILE A 1 31.60 0.45 -3.10
N GLN A 2 32.37 -0.28 -3.90
CA GLN A 2 33.83 -0.41 -3.72
C GLN A 2 34.57 0.91 -3.89
N GLU A 3 34.27 1.71 -4.92
CA GLU A 3 34.89 3.04 -5.17
C GLU A 3 34.72 3.99 -3.97
N ASN A 4 33.56 3.96 -3.30
CA ASN A 4 33.24 4.85 -2.19
C ASN A 4 33.52 4.25 -0.81
N ARG A 5 34.22 3.09 -0.73
CA ARG A 5 34.57 2.42 0.52
C ARG A 5 33.39 2.20 1.47
N ILE A 6 32.22 1.85 0.92
CA ILE A 6 31.03 1.58 1.72
C ILE A 6 31.24 0.28 2.51
N SER A 7 31.07 0.34 3.83
CA SER A 7 31.28 -0.79 4.75
C SER A 7 29.99 -1.40 5.30
N LEU A 8 28.83 -0.72 5.08
CA LEU A 8 27.51 -1.17 5.52
C LEU A 8 26.47 -0.70 4.52
N LEU A 9 25.55 -1.56 4.13
CA LEU A 9 24.37 -1.21 3.38
C LEU A 9 23.15 -1.22 4.31
N VAL A 10 22.31 -0.18 4.25
CA VAL A 10 21.07 -0.11 5.05
C VAL A 10 19.90 -0.01 4.11
N ASP A 11 18.99 -0.99 4.14
CA ASP A 11 17.74 -0.99 3.38
C ASP A 11 16.59 -0.47 4.27
N LEU A 12 16.17 0.75 4.00
CA LEU A 12 15.02 1.43 4.62
C LEU A 12 13.87 1.63 3.63
N THR A 13 13.84 0.86 2.56
CA THR A 13 12.85 1.04 1.50
C THR A 13 11.44 0.69 1.98
N HIS A 14 10.44 1.15 1.21
CA HIS A 14 9.05 0.87 1.53
C HIS A 14 8.80 -0.66 1.60
N PRO A 15 8.02 -1.18 2.57
CA PRO A 15 7.82 -2.62 2.77
C PRO A 15 7.39 -3.42 1.53
N PHE A 16 6.80 -2.74 0.54
CA PHE A 16 6.41 -3.34 -0.75
C PHE A 16 7.40 -3.07 -1.89
N ALA A 17 8.58 -2.53 -1.60
CA ALA A 17 9.63 -2.29 -2.59
C ALA A 17 10.54 -3.52 -2.76
N HIS A 18 9.94 -4.71 -2.94
CA HIS A 18 10.64 -6.00 -2.97
C HIS A 18 11.83 -6.02 -3.93
N ARG A 19 11.70 -5.40 -5.12
CA ARG A 19 12.78 -5.32 -6.10
C ARG A 19 13.98 -4.54 -5.57
N MET A 20 13.75 -3.45 -4.81
CA MET A 20 14.84 -2.66 -4.22
C MET A 20 15.55 -3.42 -3.12
N SER A 21 14.80 -4.08 -2.23
CA SER A 21 15.36 -4.92 -1.17
C SER A 21 16.14 -6.11 -1.74
N GLU A 22 15.62 -6.74 -2.80
CA GLU A 22 16.33 -7.80 -3.52
C GLU A 22 17.65 -7.29 -4.13
N ASN A 23 17.64 -6.11 -4.76
CA ASN A 23 18.83 -5.48 -5.31
C ASN A 23 19.84 -5.13 -4.22
N ALA A 24 19.39 -4.61 -3.08
CA ALA A 24 20.24 -4.32 -1.93
C ALA A 24 20.90 -5.60 -1.40
N ARG A 25 20.16 -6.71 -1.30
CA ARG A 25 20.68 -8.01 -0.89
C ARG A 25 21.75 -8.54 -1.86
N LYS A 26 21.48 -8.49 -3.16
CA LYS A 26 22.47 -8.89 -4.19
C LYS A 26 23.73 -8.02 -4.16
N ALA A 27 23.57 -6.71 -4.01
CA ALA A 27 24.70 -5.77 -3.94
C ALA A 27 25.56 -6.02 -2.70
N SER A 28 24.95 -6.28 -1.55
CA SER A 28 25.63 -6.67 -0.31
C SER A 28 26.46 -7.94 -0.47
N GLN A 29 25.88 -8.98 -1.09
CA GLN A 29 26.57 -10.24 -1.37
C GLN A 29 27.77 -10.07 -2.31
N ILE A 30 27.59 -9.34 -3.43
CA ILE A 30 28.65 -9.10 -4.42
C ILE A 30 29.81 -8.28 -3.80
N ALA A 31 29.48 -7.29 -2.96
CA ALA A 31 30.48 -6.43 -2.34
C ALA A 31 31.08 -7.01 -1.06
N ALA A 32 30.58 -8.15 -0.58
CA ALA A 32 30.96 -8.78 0.70
C ALA A 32 30.87 -7.83 1.89
N ILE A 33 29.80 -6.99 1.95
CA ILE A 33 29.54 -6.08 3.06
C ILE A 33 28.22 -6.44 3.73
N PRO A 34 28.05 -6.17 5.05
CA PRO A 34 26.80 -6.46 5.75
C PRO A 34 25.65 -5.61 5.20
N LEU A 35 24.45 -6.21 5.23
CA LEU A 35 23.17 -5.54 4.95
C LEU A 35 22.33 -5.51 6.22
N LEU A 36 21.95 -4.30 6.63
CA LEU A 36 20.93 -4.09 7.65
C LEU A 36 19.60 -3.80 6.93
N HIS A 37 18.60 -4.65 7.13
CA HIS A 37 17.25 -4.42 6.64
C HIS A 37 16.36 -3.99 7.81
N TRP A 38 15.74 -2.82 7.69
CA TRP A 38 14.81 -2.30 8.69
C TRP A 38 13.47 -1.96 8.05
N GLN A 39 12.41 -2.44 8.66
CA GLN A 39 11.05 -2.12 8.25
C GLN A 39 10.23 -1.64 9.45
N ARG A 40 9.40 -0.60 9.22
CA ARG A 40 8.42 -0.19 10.21
C ARG A 40 7.38 -1.31 10.43
N PRO A 41 6.82 -1.46 11.64
CA PRO A 41 5.74 -2.40 11.91
C PRO A 41 4.55 -2.18 10.97
N GLY A 42 3.85 -3.24 10.60
CA GLY A 42 2.57 -3.13 9.90
C GLY A 42 1.49 -2.53 10.81
N TRP A 43 0.41 -2.09 10.20
CA TRP A 43 -0.79 -1.78 10.97
C TRP A 43 -1.36 -3.08 11.55
N THR A 44 -1.81 -3.01 12.78
CA THR A 44 -2.56 -4.08 13.45
C THR A 44 -4.04 -3.75 13.41
N ARG A 45 -4.85 -4.78 13.20
CA ARG A 45 -6.31 -4.67 13.26
C ARG A 45 -6.74 -4.23 14.66
N MET A 46 -7.65 -3.28 14.73
CA MET A 46 -8.24 -2.78 15.96
C MET A 46 -9.72 -3.17 16.04
N GLU A 47 -10.29 -3.07 17.22
CA GLU A 47 -11.73 -3.24 17.42
C GLU A 47 -12.52 -2.27 16.51
N GLY A 48 -13.56 -2.77 15.85
CA GLY A 48 -14.35 -2.03 14.87
C GLY A 48 -13.80 -2.03 13.46
N ASP A 49 -12.57 -2.52 13.22
CA ASP A 49 -12.06 -2.69 11.86
C ASP A 49 -12.73 -3.86 11.13
N THR A 50 -13.18 -3.61 9.93
CA THR A 50 -13.67 -4.64 9.01
C THR A 50 -12.63 -4.90 7.93
N TRP A 51 -11.55 -5.64 8.28
CA TRP A 51 -10.47 -5.94 7.33
C TRP A 51 -10.70 -7.28 6.64
N VAL A 52 -10.44 -7.28 5.33
CA VAL A 52 -10.28 -8.48 4.50
C VAL A 52 -8.82 -8.54 4.10
N GLU A 53 -8.04 -9.37 4.77
CA GLU A 53 -6.62 -9.51 4.49
C GLU A 53 -6.42 -10.44 3.28
N VAL A 54 -5.59 -9.99 2.33
CA VAL A 54 -5.32 -10.72 1.09
C VAL A 54 -3.81 -10.72 0.80
N PRO A 55 -3.28 -11.77 0.16
CA PRO A 55 -1.84 -11.91 -0.05
C PRO A 55 -1.28 -10.96 -1.12
N ASP A 56 -2.08 -10.59 -2.12
CA ASP A 56 -1.62 -9.85 -3.28
C ASP A 56 -2.73 -9.05 -3.97
N ILE A 57 -2.37 -8.37 -5.05
CA ILE A 57 -3.28 -7.51 -5.83
C ILE A 57 -4.34 -8.34 -6.56
N ALA A 58 -4.00 -9.54 -7.03
CA ALA A 58 -4.96 -10.40 -7.74
C ALA A 58 -6.07 -10.85 -6.78
N ALA A 59 -5.70 -11.28 -5.57
CA ALA A 59 -6.66 -11.62 -4.51
C ALA A 59 -7.47 -10.39 -4.07
N ALA A 60 -6.86 -9.19 -4.02
CA ALA A 60 -7.57 -7.96 -3.72
C ALA A 60 -8.64 -7.65 -4.79
N ASN A 61 -8.31 -7.83 -6.06
CA ASN A 61 -9.26 -7.64 -7.17
C ASN A 61 -10.46 -8.58 -7.07
N ILE A 62 -10.24 -9.85 -6.72
CA ILE A 62 -11.29 -10.85 -6.53
C ILE A 62 -12.17 -10.52 -5.32
N ALA A 63 -11.57 -9.99 -4.25
CA ALA A 63 -12.29 -9.67 -3.01
C ALA A 63 -13.23 -8.45 -3.12
N ILE A 64 -13.13 -7.65 -4.19
CA ILE A 64 -14.02 -6.51 -4.42
C ILE A 64 -15.40 -7.01 -4.88
N PRO A 65 -16.51 -6.68 -4.19
CA PRO A 65 -17.85 -7.02 -4.64
C PRO A 65 -18.21 -6.33 -5.96
N ALA A 66 -19.14 -6.92 -6.70
CA ALA A 66 -19.73 -6.27 -7.86
C ALA A 66 -20.43 -4.96 -7.46
N HIS A 67 -20.40 -3.96 -8.34
CA HIS A 67 -21.02 -2.64 -8.18
C HIS A 67 -20.47 -1.84 -6.98
N ALA A 68 -19.30 -2.19 -6.45
CA ALA A 68 -18.64 -1.44 -5.39
C ALA A 68 -18.10 -0.09 -5.89
N ARG A 69 -18.03 0.88 -4.98
CA ARG A 69 -17.29 2.14 -5.17
C ARG A 69 -16.03 2.07 -4.31
N VAL A 70 -14.89 1.95 -4.95
CA VAL A 70 -13.64 1.55 -4.28
C VAL A 70 -12.63 2.68 -4.27
N LEU A 71 -12.13 3.04 -3.09
CA LEU A 71 -10.91 3.85 -2.99
C LEU A 71 -9.68 2.95 -3.21
N LEU A 72 -8.99 3.11 -4.35
CA LEU A 72 -7.70 2.47 -4.63
C LEU A 72 -6.55 3.35 -4.13
N ALA A 73 -5.86 2.91 -3.08
CA ALA A 73 -4.71 3.61 -2.50
C ALA A 73 -3.43 2.75 -2.64
N LEU A 74 -3.05 2.45 -3.89
CA LEU A 74 -1.99 1.48 -4.22
C LEU A 74 -0.78 2.08 -4.95
N GLY A 75 -0.89 3.28 -5.50
CA GLY A 75 0.11 3.87 -6.41
C GLY A 75 -0.05 3.37 -7.86
N SER A 76 0.46 4.17 -8.82
CA SER A 76 0.21 4.02 -10.26
C SER A 76 0.58 2.66 -10.84
N GLN A 77 1.68 2.06 -10.38
CA GLN A 77 2.21 0.78 -10.90
C GLN A 77 1.33 -0.44 -10.61
N HIS A 78 0.28 -0.29 -9.79
CA HIS A 78 -0.52 -1.41 -9.29
C HIS A 78 -2.00 -1.31 -9.65
N ILE A 79 -2.37 -0.41 -10.55
CA ILE A 79 -3.75 -0.14 -10.96
C ILE A 79 -4.19 -1.05 -12.11
N ALA A 80 -3.30 -1.37 -13.05
CA ALA A 80 -3.61 -2.16 -14.25
C ALA A 80 -4.39 -3.48 -14.00
N PRO A 81 -4.12 -4.27 -12.95
CA PRO A 81 -4.87 -5.50 -12.68
C PRO A 81 -6.37 -5.30 -12.44
N PHE A 82 -6.81 -4.10 -12.05
CA PHE A 82 -8.23 -3.79 -11.85
C PHE A 82 -8.98 -3.40 -13.13
N ALA A 83 -8.30 -3.30 -14.27
CA ALA A 83 -8.90 -2.94 -15.56
C ALA A 83 -9.97 -3.94 -16.05
N THR A 84 -9.98 -5.16 -15.52
CA THR A 84 -10.98 -6.19 -15.82
C THR A 84 -12.34 -5.95 -15.14
N ARG A 85 -12.43 -4.99 -14.20
CA ARG A 85 -13.60 -4.74 -13.37
C ARG A 85 -14.40 -3.55 -13.91
N ALA A 86 -15.12 -3.78 -15.02
CA ALA A 86 -16.04 -2.79 -15.57
C ALA A 86 -17.32 -2.59 -14.73
N ASP A 87 -17.53 -3.47 -13.77
CA ASP A 87 -18.66 -3.47 -12.83
C ASP A 87 -18.41 -2.63 -11.56
N VAL A 88 -17.20 -2.05 -11.41
CA VAL A 88 -16.75 -1.34 -10.20
C VAL A 88 -16.34 0.08 -10.55
N HIS A 89 -16.77 1.06 -9.75
CA HIS A 89 -16.27 2.43 -9.83
C HIS A 89 -15.05 2.62 -8.93
N PHE A 90 -13.95 3.13 -9.50
CA PHE A 90 -12.70 3.33 -8.77
C PHE A 90 -12.40 4.82 -8.53
N LEU A 91 -12.28 5.23 -7.27
CA LEU A 91 -11.59 6.46 -6.90
C LEU A 91 -10.11 6.15 -6.71
N VAL A 92 -9.27 6.54 -7.68
CA VAL A 92 -7.85 6.23 -7.67
C VAL A 92 -7.08 7.36 -7.04
N ARG A 93 -6.47 7.14 -5.87
CA ARG A 93 -5.63 8.15 -5.22
C ARG A 93 -4.18 8.00 -5.65
N MET A 94 -3.60 9.11 -6.11
CA MET A 94 -2.19 9.27 -6.42
C MET A 94 -1.66 10.58 -5.85
N VAL A 95 -0.36 10.64 -5.55
CA VAL A 95 0.31 11.88 -5.12
C VAL A 95 0.58 12.75 -6.34
N ASP A 96 1.10 12.14 -7.40
CA ASP A 96 1.44 12.80 -8.66
C ASP A 96 0.57 12.24 -9.79
N ALA A 97 0.35 13.04 -10.82
CA ALA A 97 -0.37 12.60 -12.00
C ALA A 97 0.38 11.42 -12.67
N PRO A 98 -0.34 10.39 -13.15
CA PRO A 98 0.30 9.30 -13.86
C PRO A 98 0.83 9.77 -15.22
N ASP A 99 1.98 9.21 -15.65
CA ASP A 99 2.59 9.53 -16.95
C ASP A 99 1.73 9.08 -18.14
N ALA A 100 0.85 8.11 -17.92
CA ALA A 100 -0.06 7.57 -18.94
C ALA A 100 -1.49 7.52 -18.43
N THR A 101 -2.44 7.53 -19.34
CA THR A 101 -3.87 7.37 -19.03
C THR A 101 -4.12 6.04 -18.33
N LEU A 102 -4.89 6.08 -17.26
CA LEU A 102 -5.30 4.86 -16.55
C LEU A 102 -6.24 4.02 -17.43
N THR A 103 -6.03 2.72 -17.43
CA THR A 103 -6.80 1.77 -18.25
C THR A 103 -8.08 1.26 -17.57
N LEU A 104 -8.46 1.85 -16.44
CA LEU A 104 -9.68 1.47 -15.73
C LEU A 104 -10.93 1.90 -16.49
N PRO A 105 -11.96 1.03 -16.67
CA PRO A 105 -13.18 1.35 -17.42
C PRO A 105 -14.00 2.47 -16.79
N ASP A 106 -14.17 2.47 -15.47
CA ASP A 106 -14.92 3.48 -14.71
C ASP A 106 -14.09 3.96 -13.52
N HIS A 107 -13.57 5.19 -13.61
CA HIS A 107 -12.73 5.74 -12.56
C HIS A 107 -12.75 7.26 -12.47
N GLU A 108 -12.42 7.74 -11.29
CA GLU A 108 -12.10 9.13 -10.99
C GLU A 108 -10.66 9.20 -10.41
N LEU A 109 -9.86 10.14 -10.87
CA LEU A 109 -8.50 10.37 -10.35
C LEU A 109 -8.53 11.43 -9.24
N LEU A 110 -7.98 11.09 -8.08
CA LEU A 110 -7.80 11.97 -6.94
C LEU A 110 -6.30 12.24 -6.72
N LEU A 111 -5.83 13.42 -7.09
CA LEU A 111 -4.45 13.84 -6.84
C LEU A 111 -4.34 14.47 -5.45
N SER A 112 -4.04 13.66 -4.46
CA SER A 112 -3.85 14.12 -3.08
C SER A 112 -3.03 13.15 -2.26
N ARG A 113 -2.34 13.69 -1.24
CA ARG A 113 -1.82 12.89 -0.13
C ARG A 113 -2.96 12.53 0.83
N PRO A 114 -2.80 11.50 1.67
CA PRO A 114 -3.73 11.27 2.77
C PRO A 114 -3.84 12.50 3.67
N GLY A 115 -5.06 12.82 4.05
CA GLY A 115 -5.37 13.91 4.97
C GLY A 115 -5.52 13.46 6.42
N SER A 116 -6.16 14.30 7.25
CA SER A 116 -6.60 13.92 8.60
C SER A 116 -7.71 12.87 8.57
N VAL A 117 -8.05 12.29 9.71
CA VAL A 117 -9.16 11.33 9.82
C VAL A 117 -10.48 11.95 9.39
N GLU A 118 -10.71 13.21 9.75
CA GLU A 118 -11.92 13.98 9.43
C GLU A 118 -12.02 14.24 7.93
N GLU A 119 -10.90 14.59 7.29
CA GLU A 119 -10.83 14.80 5.84
C GLU A 119 -11.06 13.49 5.06
N GLU A 120 -10.45 12.38 5.52
CA GLU A 120 -10.67 11.07 4.95
C GLU A 120 -12.12 10.60 5.14
N PHE A 121 -12.71 10.84 6.33
CA PHE A 121 -14.11 10.53 6.60
C PHE A 121 -15.04 11.30 5.65
N ALA A 122 -14.83 12.61 5.50
CA ALA A 122 -15.61 13.43 4.58
C ALA A 122 -15.45 12.98 3.13
N LEU A 123 -14.24 12.66 2.68
CA LEU A 123 -13.95 12.13 1.36
C LEU A 123 -14.72 10.83 1.10
N LEU A 124 -14.55 9.83 1.97
CA LEU A 124 -15.18 8.52 1.83
C LEU A 124 -16.71 8.64 1.74
N ARG A 125 -17.29 9.49 2.60
CA ARG A 125 -18.73 9.74 2.63
C ARG A 125 -19.20 10.47 1.37
N ASN A 126 -18.54 11.58 0.98
CA ASN A 126 -18.95 12.41 -0.16
C ASN A 126 -18.81 11.66 -1.51
N LYS A 127 -17.81 10.79 -1.63
CA LYS A 127 -17.58 9.94 -2.80
C LYS A 127 -18.36 8.63 -2.73
N GLN A 128 -19.17 8.43 -1.70
CA GLN A 128 -19.98 7.22 -1.49
C GLN A 128 -19.14 5.93 -1.59
N ILE A 129 -17.93 5.97 -1.06
CA ILE A 129 -17.02 4.81 -1.05
C ILE A 129 -17.64 3.70 -0.20
N THR A 130 -17.63 2.49 -0.75
CA THR A 130 -18.13 1.28 -0.08
C THR A 130 -17.00 0.38 0.40
N HIS A 131 -15.83 0.45 -0.24
CA HIS A 131 -14.66 -0.39 0.07
C HIS A 131 -13.37 0.42 -0.13
N ILE A 132 -12.34 0.05 0.61
CA ILE A 132 -10.99 0.57 0.41
C ILE A 132 -10.08 -0.60 0.04
N VAL A 133 -9.19 -0.40 -0.93
CA VAL A 133 -8.08 -1.32 -1.21
C VAL A 133 -6.77 -0.60 -0.94
N CYS A 134 -5.97 -1.15 -0.05
CA CYS A 134 -4.67 -0.58 0.29
C CYS A 134 -3.66 -1.66 0.71
N ARG A 135 -2.39 -1.27 0.79
CA ARG A 135 -1.33 -2.11 1.34
C ARG A 135 -1.15 -1.83 2.82
N ASN A 136 -0.82 -2.85 3.60
CA ASN A 136 -0.40 -2.68 4.99
C ASN A 136 1.00 -2.03 5.05
N SER A 137 1.06 -0.73 4.81
CA SER A 137 2.34 -0.01 4.76
C SER A 137 2.92 0.29 6.14
N GLY A 138 2.11 0.26 7.21
CA GLY A 138 2.52 0.68 8.55
C GLY A 138 2.78 2.19 8.68
N ASP A 139 2.50 2.97 7.64
CA ASP A 139 2.75 4.41 7.65
C ASP A 139 1.66 5.17 8.42
N LYS A 140 2.07 6.02 9.37
CA LYS A 140 1.15 6.78 10.22
C LYS A 140 0.27 7.75 9.42
N ALA A 141 0.85 8.45 8.43
CA ALA A 141 0.10 9.39 7.61
C ALA A 141 -0.96 8.68 6.76
N SER A 142 -0.65 7.49 6.28
CA SER A 142 -1.58 6.69 5.48
C SER A 142 -2.63 5.94 6.32
N TYR A 143 -2.55 5.97 7.64
CA TYR A 143 -3.49 5.27 8.53
C TYR A 143 -4.84 5.99 8.64
N ALA A 144 -4.90 7.29 8.41
CA ALA A 144 -6.12 8.10 8.55
C ALA A 144 -7.32 7.52 7.80
N LYS A 145 -7.13 7.00 6.58
CA LYS A 145 -8.20 6.34 5.82
C LYS A 145 -8.73 5.06 6.48
N ILE A 146 -7.87 4.33 7.23
CA ILE A 146 -8.27 3.13 7.99
C ILE A 146 -9.15 3.55 9.18
N ALA A 147 -8.72 4.57 9.92
CA ALA A 147 -9.49 5.11 11.03
C ALA A 147 -10.85 5.67 10.55
N ALA A 148 -10.87 6.39 9.43
CA ALA A 148 -12.11 6.90 8.82
C ALA A 148 -13.02 5.76 8.35
N ALA A 149 -12.47 4.71 7.74
CA ALA A 149 -13.23 3.52 7.33
C ALA A 149 -13.88 2.84 8.55
N ARG A 150 -13.16 2.71 9.67
CA ARG A 150 -13.68 2.17 10.92
C ARG A 150 -14.89 2.97 11.43
N LEU A 151 -14.79 4.31 11.44
CA LEU A 151 -15.89 5.18 11.84
C LEU A 151 -17.13 5.05 10.95
N LEU A 152 -16.95 4.71 9.69
CA LEU A 152 -18.02 4.50 8.71
C LEU A 152 -18.48 3.03 8.62
N GLY A 153 -17.82 2.09 9.31
CA GLY A 153 -18.08 0.66 9.21
C GLY A 153 -17.73 0.07 7.83
N LEU A 154 -16.82 0.71 7.06
CA LEU A 154 -16.48 0.29 5.72
C LEU A 154 -15.46 -0.85 5.73
N PRO A 155 -15.64 -1.88 4.89
CA PRO A 155 -14.64 -2.90 4.65
C PRO A 155 -13.36 -2.34 4.04
N VAL A 156 -12.21 -2.80 4.54
CA VAL A 156 -10.89 -2.47 4.00
C VAL A 156 -10.21 -3.76 3.54
N ILE A 157 -9.98 -3.89 2.24
CA ILE A 157 -9.19 -4.96 1.65
C ILE A 157 -7.72 -4.59 1.81
N VAL A 158 -7.04 -5.29 2.68
CA VAL A 158 -5.66 -5.00 3.09
C VAL A 158 -4.72 -6.02 2.47
N ILE A 159 -3.86 -5.56 1.56
CA ILE A 159 -2.82 -6.42 0.99
C ILE A 159 -1.71 -6.58 2.04
N SER A 160 -1.50 -7.82 2.46
CA SER A 160 -0.50 -8.20 3.44
C SER A 160 0.91 -7.99 2.92
N ARG A 161 1.87 -7.84 3.83
CA ARG A 161 3.29 -7.85 3.49
C ARG A 161 3.74 -9.27 3.26
N ASN A 162 4.58 -9.48 2.26
CA ASN A 162 5.36 -10.69 2.21
C ASN A 162 6.43 -10.57 3.31
N GLU A 163 6.42 -11.45 4.29
CA GLU A 163 7.46 -11.52 5.31
C GLU A 163 8.81 -11.72 4.61
N PRO A 164 9.85 -10.91 4.92
CA PRO A 164 11.16 -11.15 4.36
C PRO A 164 11.69 -12.48 4.88
N SER A 165 12.15 -13.35 3.97
CA SER A 165 12.83 -14.60 4.32
C SER A 165 14.22 -14.27 4.88
N GLY A 166 14.34 -14.00 6.19
CA GLY A 166 15.61 -13.72 6.85
C GLY A 166 15.42 -13.08 8.23
N PRO A 167 16.46 -13.07 9.10
CA PRO A 167 16.36 -12.48 10.42
C PRO A 167 16.13 -10.97 10.31
N THR A 168 14.95 -10.54 10.69
CA THR A 168 14.60 -9.13 10.81
C THR A 168 14.99 -8.70 12.23
N GLN A 169 15.98 -7.82 12.38
CA GLN A 169 16.21 -7.15 13.67
C GLN A 169 15.19 -6.00 13.76
N SER A 170 14.18 -6.14 14.60
CA SER A 170 13.37 -5.03 15.07
C SER A 170 14.19 -4.23 16.07
N LEU A 171 14.54 -3.00 15.74
CA LEU A 171 14.97 -2.04 16.73
C LEU A 171 13.72 -1.40 17.31
N ASP A 172 13.32 -1.87 18.50
CA ASP A 172 12.36 -1.17 19.33
C ASP A 172 13.02 0.14 19.81
N MET A 173 12.51 1.27 19.38
CA MET A 173 12.78 2.60 19.93
C MET A 173 11.50 3.18 20.52
#